data_50d383083032ba236a679435a4ea991f
#
_entry.id   50d383083032ba236a679435a4ea991f
#
_cell.length_a   1.000
_cell.length_b   1.000
_cell.length_c   1.000
_cell.angle_alpha   90.00
_cell.angle_beta   90.00
_cell.angle_gamma   90.00
#
_symmetry.space_group_name_H-M   'P 1'
#
loop_
_entity.id
_entity.type
_entity.pdbx_description
1 polymer ?
#
loop_
_entity_poly.entity_id
_entity_poly.type
_entity_poly.pdbx_seq_one_letter_code
_entity_poly.pdbx_strand_id
1 'polypeptide(L)'
;MKTQLITDWTVEDICKGFAFDKNEGKGLFGMDGKLVIQPEYQRNYIYDKDGKDVDVIISILKDYPIGLIYFVKTADGKYEVLDGQQRITSLGRFVNTTYPFSVEDSAGNPRYFDSLSPEEQDRIKNTKLIIYVCEGTSSEIEEWFKTINIQGVPLTKQELRNAAYHGSFVTLARKEFSNSQDTRMNKWKTYIKGDPKRQEILEVALEWVSDGDIESYMGKHR
;
A
#
# COMPACT_ATOMS: atom_id res chain seq x y z
N MET A 1 -10.22 2.89 -21.26
CA MET A 1 -9.04 2.36 -20.56
C MET A 1 -8.42 1.22 -21.38
N LYS A 2 -7.07 1.15 -21.51
CA LYS A 2 -6.33 0.04 -22.09
C LYS A 2 -5.64 -0.73 -20.97
N THR A 3 -5.46 -2.04 -21.17
CA THR A 3 -4.78 -2.91 -20.20
C THR A 3 -3.75 -3.79 -20.91
N GLN A 4 -2.61 -3.98 -20.26
CA GLN A 4 -1.57 -4.90 -20.70
C GLN A 4 -1.24 -5.87 -19.55
N LEU A 5 -1.23 -7.16 -19.84
CA LEU A 5 -0.80 -8.18 -18.89
C LEU A 5 0.72 -8.36 -18.95
N ILE A 6 1.38 -8.26 -17.82
CA ILE A 6 2.80 -8.52 -17.62
C ILE A 6 2.94 -9.77 -16.74
N THR A 7 3.77 -10.71 -17.16
CA THR A 7 3.98 -12.00 -16.45
C THR A 7 5.46 -12.36 -16.30
N ASP A 8 6.35 -11.47 -16.67
CA ASP A 8 7.80 -11.67 -16.65
C ASP A 8 8.53 -10.81 -15.61
N TRP A 9 7.87 -9.82 -15.01
CA TRP A 9 8.47 -9.06 -13.91
C TRP A 9 8.52 -9.88 -12.62
N THR A 10 9.70 -9.87 -11.99
CA THR A 10 9.97 -10.62 -10.77
C THR A 10 9.81 -9.74 -9.52
N VAL A 11 9.81 -10.39 -8.36
CA VAL A 11 9.89 -9.69 -7.07
C VAL A 11 11.15 -8.81 -7.02
N GLU A 12 12.30 -9.30 -7.52
CA GLU A 12 13.53 -8.53 -7.55
C GLU A 12 13.38 -7.27 -8.39
N ASP A 13 12.79 -7.37 -9.59
CA ASP A 13 12.56 -6.20 -10.47
C ASP A 13 11.69 -5.14 -9.78
N ILE A 14 10.58 -5.56 -9.16
CA ILE A 14 9.65 -4.65 -8.50
C ILE A 14 10.25 -4.05 -7.24
N CYS A 15 11.00 -4.83 -6.45
CA CYS A 15 11.58 -4.38 -5.19
C CYS A 15 12.93 -3.68 -5.34
N LYS A 16 13.47 -3.58 -6.55
CA LYS A 16 14.71 -2.86 -6.81
C LYS A 16 14.59 -1.39 -6.43
N GLY A 17 15.51 -0.89 -5.59
CA GLY A 17 15.43 0.47 -5.05
C GLY A 17 14.23 0.71 -4.12
N PHE A 18 13.70 -0.36 -3.49
CA PHE A 18 12.57 -0.25 -2.58
C PHE A 18 12.85 0.74 -1.45
N ALA A 19 11.93 1.66 -1.24
CA ALA A 19 11.94 2.63 -0.15
C ALA A 19 10.69 2.49 0.72
N PHE A 20 10.88 2.59 2.03
CA PHE A 20 9.81 2.49 3.03
C PHE A 20 9.92 3.62 4.05
N ASP A 21 8.83 4.34 4.28
CA ASP A 21 8.73 5.30 5.37
C ASP A 21 8.21 4.59 6.64
N LYS A 22 9.10 4.40 7.60
CA LYS A 22 8.77 3.77 8.88
C LYS A 22 7.79 4.60 9.70
N ASN A 23 7.87 5.92 9.63
CA ASN A 23 7.06 6.83 10.46
C ASN A 23 5.61 6.84 9.99
N GLU A 24 5.41 6.83 8.68
CA GLU A 24 4.07 6.76 8.09
C GLU A 24 3.57 5.31 7.91
N GLY A 25 4.46 4.31 8.01
CA GLY A 25 4.13 2.93 7.71
C GLY A 25 3.74 2.79 6.24
N LYS A 26 4.63 3.20 5.31
CA LYS A 26 4.28 3.43 3.91
C LYS A 26 5.38 2.94 2.98
N GLY A 27 5.04 2.03 2.06
CA GLY A 27 5.88 1.72 0.92
C GLY A 27 5.90 2.91 -0.05
N LEU A 28 7.07 3.46 -0.33
CA LEU A 28 7.19 4.65 -1.16
C LEU A 28 7.41 4.28 -2.63
N PHE A 29 8.56 3.66 -2.92
CA PHE A 29 9.01 3.42 -4.28
C PHE A 29 9.56 2.02 -4.47
N GLY A 30 9.50 1.55 -5.71
CA GLY A 30 10.17 0.38 -6.25
C GLY A 30 10.64 0.63 -7.67
N MET A 31 11.21 -0.37 -8.35
CA MET A 31 11.71 -0.29 -9.71
C MET A 31 12.68 0.89 -9.93
N ASP A 32 13.61 1.09 -8.98
CA ASP A 32 14.53 2.25 -8.98
C ASP A 32 13.82 3.60 -9.10
N GLY A 33 12.70 3.78 -8.39
CA GLY A 33 11.91 5.01 -8.38
C GLY A 33 10.92 5.17 -9.52
N LYS A 34 10.81 4.18 -10.40
CA LYS A 34 9.80 4.17 -11.49
C LYS A 34 8.42 3.72 -11.03
N LEU A 35 8.32 3.05 -9.89
CA LEU A 35 7.08 2.60 -9.30
C LEU A 35 6.78 3.36 -8.01
N VAL A 36 5.66 4.07 -7.95
CA VAL A 36 5.09 4.59 -6.71
C VAL A 36 4.22 3.49 -6.11
N ILE A 37 4.64 2.95 -4.95
CA ILE A 37 3.96 1.80 -4.34
C ILE A 37 2.68 2.23 -3.64
N GLN A 38 2.75 3.33 -2.92
CA GLN A 38 1.60 3.85 -2.18
C GLN A 38 1.36 5.32 -2.51
N PRO A 39 0.59 5.60 -3.56
CA PRO A 39 0.13 6.95 -3.87
C PRO A 39 -0.64 7.57 -2.70
N GLU A 40 -0.72 8.89 -2.65
CA GLU A 40 -1.33 9.64 -1.54
C GLU A 40 -2.79 9.25 -1.25
N TYR A 41 -3.52 8.74 -2.23
CA TYR A 41 -4.92 8.32 -2.08
C TYR A 41 -5.09 6.92 -1.47
N GLN A 42 -4.03 6.12 -1.34
CA GLN A 42 -4.13 4.77 -0.79
C GLN A 42 -3.89 4.76 0.73
N ARG A 43 -4.43 3.72 1.40
CA ARG A 43 -4.26 3.51 2.83
C ARG A 43 -2.81 3.15 3.19
N ASN A 44 -2.46 3.35 4.46
CA ASN A 44 -1.16 2.95 4.99
C ASN A 44 -1.03 1.42 5.07
N TYR A 45 0.21 0.94 5.23
CA TYR A 45 0.50 -0.48 5.37
C TYR A 45 -0.11 -1.04 6.66
N ILE A 46 -0.92 -2.09 6.54
CA ILE A 46 -1.66 -2.71 7.64
C ILE A 46 -1.41 -4.21 7.78
N TYR A 47 -0.74 -4.87 6.83
CA TYR A 47 -0.51 -6.31 6.86
C TYR A 47 0.35 -6.76 8.05
N ASP A 48 1.18 -5.87 8.58
CA ASP A 48 1.98 -6.09 9.78
C ASP A 48 1.17 -6.33 11.05
N LYS A 49 -0.10 -5.92 11.09
CA LYS A 49 -0.95 -6.07 12.28
C LYS A 49 -1.51 -7.49 12.45
N ASP A 50 -1.81 -8.14 11.34
CA ASP A 50 -2.52 -9.43 11.32
C ASP A 50 -1.62 -10.58 10.85
N GLY A 51 -0.29 -10.36 10.71
CA GLY A 51 0.65 -11.35 10.20
C GLY A 51 0.47 -11.69 8.71
N LYS A 52 -0.30 -10.90 7.97
CA LYS A 52 -0.52 -11.11 6.53
C LYS A 52 0.72 -10.86 5.70
N ASP A 53 1.66 -10.06 6.19
CA ASP A 53 2.97 -9.89 5.57
C ASP A 53 3.77 -11.20 5.59
N VAL A 54 3.72 -11.93 6.70
CA VAL A 54 4.30 -13.27 6.84
C VAL A 54 3.63 -14.25 5.87
N ASP A 55 2.29 -14.21 5.76
CA ASP A 55 1.54 -15.08 4.86
C ASP A 55 1.92 -14.87 3.39
N VAL A 56 2.23 -13.64 2.96
CA VAL A 56 2.72 -13.35 1.60
C VAL A 56 4.03 -14.07 1.32
N ILE A 57 4.98 -14.03 2.25
CA ILE A 57 6.29 -14.69 2.08
C ILE A 57 6.16 -16.21 2.11
N ILE A 58 5.39 -16.74 3.06
CA ILE A 58 5.13 -18.18 3.17
C ILE A 58 4.43 -18.71 1.91
N SER A 59 3.51 -17.93 1.33
CA SER A 59 2.85 -18.31 0.07
C SER A 59 3.87 -18.50 -1.04
N ILE A 60 4.82 -17.57 -1.21
CA ILE A 60 5.88 -17.73 -2.22
C ILE A 60 6.78 -18.93 -1.93
N LEU A 61 7.19 -19.11 -0.67
CA LEU A 61 8.03 -20.26 -0.30
C LEU A 61 7.34 -21.62 -0.57
N LYS A 62 6.00 -21.63 -0.59
CA LYS A 62 5.16 -22.81 -0.91
C LYS A 62 4.71 -22.86 -2.37
N ASP A 63 5.23 -21.98 -3.23
CA ASP A 63 4.81 -21.83 -4.64
C ASP A 63 3.30 -21.54 -4.81
N TYR A 64 2.68 -20.89 -3.82
CA TYR A 64 1.28 -20.47 -3.91
C TYR A 64 1.16 -19.11 -4.63
N PRO A 65 0.11 -18.91 -5.45
CA PRO A 65 -0.10 -17.64 -6.11
C PRO A 65 -0.46 -16.55 -5.10
N ILE A 66 0.17 -15.40 -5.20
CA ILE A 66 -0.11 -14.24 -4.32
C ILE A 66 -1.17 -13.29 -4.90
N GLY A 67 -1.83 -13.70 -5.99
CA GLY A 67 -2.92 -12.97 -6.63
C GLY A 67 -2.46 -11.89 -7.61
N LEU A 68 -3.42 -11.29 -8.28
CA LEU A 68 -3.18 -10.25 -9.30
C LEU A 68 -2.76 -8.93 -8.66
N ILE A 69 -1.91 -8.19 -9.38
CA ILE A 69 -1.49 -6.85 -9.03
C ILE A 69 -1.88 -5.90 -10.16
N TYR A 70 -2.24 -4.67 -9.83
CA TYR A 70 -2.67 -3.69 -10.81
C TYR A 70 -1.86 -2.41 -10.68
N PHE A 71 -1.28 -1.97 -11.81
CA PHE A 71 -0.56 -0.71 -11.94
C PHE A 71 -1.30 0.23 -12.89
N VAL A 72 -1.15 1.52 -12.64
CA VAL A 72 -1.51 2.57 -13.60
C VAL A 72 -0.22 3.13 -14.17
N LYS A 73 -0.15 3.27 -15.48
CA LYS A 73 0.92 3.99 -16.14
C LYS A 73 0.58 5.48 -16.17
N THR A 74 1.44 6.29 -15.61
CA THR A 74 1.30 7.73 -15.53
C THR A 74 1.81 8.43 -16.80
N ALA A 75 1.42 9.68 -17.01
CA ALA A 75 1.80 10.44 -18.21
C ALA A 75 3.31 10.66 -18.35
N ASP A 76 4.06 10.66 -17.23
CA ASP A 76 5.53 10.76 -17.20
C ASP A 76 6.22 9.41 -17.42
N GLY A 77 5.46 8.35 -17.73
CA GLY A 77 5.99 7.02 -18.04
C GLY A 77 6.36 6.18 -16.84
N LYS A 78 6.02 6.61 -15.63
CA LYS A 78 6.14 5.84 -14.39
C LYS A 78 4.92 4.96 -14.16
N TYR A 79 4.94 4.24 -13.06
CA TYR A 79 3.85 3.38 -12.61
C TYR A 79 3.40 3.77 -11.21
N GLU A 80 2.11 3.61 -10.95
CA GLU A 80 1.54 3.68 -9.60
C GLU A 80 0.81 2.38 -9.31
N VAL A 81 0.95 1.86 -8.10
CA VAL A 81 0.20 0.67 -7.69
C VAL A 81 -1.25 1.06 -7.46
N LEU A 82 -2.16 0.44 -8.20
CA LEU A 82 -3.60 0.63 -8.01
C LEU A 82 -4.17 -0.39 -7.02
N ASP A 83 -3.79 -1.67 -7.15
CA ASP A 83 -4.05 -2.73 -6.16
C ASP A 83 -2.83 -3.63 -6.02
N GLY A 84 -2.66 -4.20 -4.81
CA GLY A 84 -1.52 -5.04 -4.46
C GLY A 84 -0.43 -4.32 -3.66
N GLN A 85 -0.62 -3.06 -3.29
CA GLN A 85 0.36 -2.28 -2.52
C GLN A 85 0.82 -2.97 -1.23
N GLN A 86 -0.10 -3.62 -0.51
CA GLN A 86 0.21 -4.31 0.75
C GLN A 86 1.17 -5.48 0.50
N ARG A 87 0.91 -6.25 -0.56
CA ARG A 87 1.74 -7.39 -0.99
C ARG A 87 3.13 -6.93 -1.43
N ILE A 88 3.21 -5.90 -2.29
CA ILE A 88 4.49 -5.33 -2.74
C ILE A 88 5.27 -4.76 -1.55
N THR A 89 4.61 -4.07 -0.63
CA THR A 89 5.27 -3.54 0.57
C THR A 89 5.79 -4.66 1.46
N SER A 90 5.05 -5.77 1.63
CA SER A 90 5.53 -6.95 2.37
C SER A 90 6.78 -7.54 1.72
N LEU A 91 6.75 -7.75 0.40
CA LEU A 91 7.88 -8.26 -0.37
C LEU A 91 9.10 -7.35 -0.23
N GLY A 92 8.91 -6.05 -0.48
CA GLY A 92 10.00 -5.06 -0.39
C GLY A 92 10.60 -4.96 1.00
N ARG A 93 9.79 -5.00 2.05
CA ARG A 93 10.28 -5.02 3.45
C ARG A 93 11.05 -6.28 3.77
N PHE A 94 10.64 -7.43 3.25
CA PHE A 94 11.29 -8.70 3.52
C PHE A 94 12.63 -8.83 2.80
N VAL A 95 12.67 -8.53 1.48
CA VAL A 95 13.92 -8.65 0.68
C VAL A 95 14.90 -7.50 0.95
N ASN A 96 14.40 -6.31 1.31
CA ASN A 96 15.22 -5.15 1.60
C ASN A 96 15.39 -5.00 3.12
N THR A 97 16.41 -5.60 3.66
CA THR A 97 16.70 -5.79 5.09
C THR A 97 16.73 -4.54 5.98
N THR A 98 16.40 -3.36 5.44
CA THR A 98 16.36 -2.10 6.23
C THR A 98 15.25 -2.09 7.30
N TYR A 99 14.11 -2.75 7.04
CA TYR A 99 12.98 -2.86 7.98
C TYR A 99 12.45 -4.29 8.01
N PRO A 100 13.27 -5.26 8.43
CA PRO A 100 12.97 -6.67 8.30
C PRO A 100 11.82 -7.08 9.22
N PHE A 101 11.08 -8.08 8.78
CA PHE A 101 10.29 -8.97 9.62
C PHE A 101 10.74 -10.41 9.35
N SER A 102 10.36 -11.34 10.22
CA SER A 102 10.73 -12.74 10.11
C SER A 102 9.56 -13.62 9.72
N VAL A 103 9.84 -14.71 9.06
CA VAL A 103 8.97 -15.88 8.99
C VAL A 103 9.48 -16.94 9.96
N GLU A 104 8.64 -17.88 10.38
CA GLU A 104 9.08 -18.96 11.28
C GLU A 104 9.40 -20.23 10.50
N ASP A 105 10.39 -20.97 10.98
CA ASP A 105 10.63 -22.34 10.53
C ASP A 105 9.66 -23.33 11.20
N SER A 106 9.77 -24.63 10.88
CA SER A 106 8.93 -25.68 11.46
C SER A 106 9.09 -25.86 12.98
N ALA A 107 10.17 -25.31 13.55
CA ALA A 107 10.46 -25.35 14.98
C ALA A 107 10.06 -24.04 15.70
N GLY A 108 9.50 -23.06 14.97
CA GLY A 108 9.11 -21.75 15.50
C GLY A 108 10.25 -20.75 15.62
N ASN A 109 11.41 -21.01 15.01
CA ASN A 109 12.53 -20.06 15.05
C ASN A 109 12.35 -18.98 13.98
N PRO A 110 12.64 -17.69 14.30
CA PRO A 110 12.52 -16.61 13.35
C PRO A 110 13.60 -16.70 12.25
N ARG A 111 13.17 -16.57 10.99
CA ARG A 111 14.03 -16.56 9.81
C ARG A 111 13.82 -15.26 9.05
N TYR A 112 14.88 -14.47 8.97
CA TYR A 112 14.94 -13.27 8.15
C TYR A 112 15.44 -13.61 6.75
N PHE A 113 15.25 -12.73 5.79
CA PHE A 113 15.65 -12.96 4.41
C PHE A 113 17.10 -13.44 4.28
N ASP A 114 18.03 -12.77 4.98
CA ASP A 114 19.47 -13.12 4.94
C ASP A 114 19.79 -14.46 5.61
N SER A 115 18.88 -15.01 6.43
CA SER A 115 19.04 -16.31 7.08
C SER A 115 18.40 -17.46 6.30
N LEU A 116 17.71 -17.17 5.20
CA LEU A 116 17.17 -18.18 4.29
C LEU A 116 18.29 -18.85 3.50
N SER A 117 18.05 -20.09 3.02
CA SER A 117 18.99 -20.74 2.10
C SER A 117 19.06 -19.95 0.78
N PRO A 118 20.18 -20.07 0.02
CA PRO A 118 20.29 -19.43 -1.29
C PRO A 118 19.12 -19.78 -2.22
N GLU A 119 18.68 -21.04 -2.19
CA GLU A 119 17.55 -21.51 -3.02
C GLU A 119 16.22 -20.84 -2.64
N GLU A 120 15.99 -20.61 -1.34
CA GLU A 120 14.79 -19.91 -0.85
C GLU A 120 14.84 -18.41 -1.18
N GLN A 121 16.03 -17.79 -1.05
CA GLN A 121 16.23 -16.39 -1.43
C GLN A 121 16.00 -16.21 -2.95
N ASP A 122 16.56 -17.07 -3.76
CA ASP A 122 16.40 -17.06 -5.22
C ASP A 122 14.94 -17.32 -5.61
N ARG A 123 14.25 -18.24 -4.92
CA ARG A 123 12.83 -18.49 -5.14
C ARG A 123 12.01 -17.22 -4.93
N ILE A 124 12.24 -16.50 -3.82
CA ILE A 124 11.53 -15.26 -3.53
C ILE A 124 11.85 -14.20 -4.58
N LYS A 125 13.12 -13.95 -4.88
CA LYS A 125 13.57 -12.94 -5.83
C LYS A 125 13.03 -13.17 -7.25
N ASN A 126 13.11 -14.44 -7.71
CA ASN A 126 12.74 -14.81 -9.07
C ASN A 126 11.24 -15.13 -9.24
N THR A 127 10.44 -15.04 -8.17
CA THR A 127 8.98 -15.21 -8.29
C THR A 127 8.42 -14.18 -9.24
N LYS A 128 7.78 -14.66 -10.30
CA LYS A 128 7.10 -13.83 -11.30
C LYS A 128 5.75 -13.36 -10.78
N LEU A 129 5.49 -12.09 -10.97
CA LEU A 129 4.24 -11.46 -10.56
C LEU A 129 3.29 -11.35 -11.77
N ILE A 130 2.01 -11.49 -11.51
CA ILE A 130 0.97 -11.30 -12.54
C ILE A 130 0.45 -9.88 -12.36
N ILE A 131 0.79 -8.99 -13.30
CA ILE A 131 0.53 -7.57 -13.20
C ILE A 131 -0.27 -7.09 -14.40
N TYR A 132 -1.42 -6.44 -14.16
CA TYR A 132 -2.09 -5.65 -15.17
C TYR A 132 -1.61 -4.20 -15.12
N VAL A 133 -1.07 -3.70 -16.22
CA VAL A 133 -0.76 -2.29 -16.42
C VAL A 133 -1.94 -1.64 -17.14
N CYS A 134 -2.52 -0.62 -16.51
CA CYS A 134 -3.69 0.10 -16.99
C CYS A 134 -3.29 1.48 -17.48
N GLU A 135 -3.78 1.90 -18.65
CA GLU A 135 -3.67 3.24 -19.20
C GLU A 135 -5.06 3.81 -19.49
N GLY A 136 -5.33 5.01 -19.01
CA GLY A 136 -6.62 5.66 -19.22
C GLY A 136 -6.67 7.05 -18.62
N THR A 137 -7.81 7.73 -18.75
CA THR A 137 -8.06 8.99 -18.07
C THR A 137 -8.22 8.77 -16.57
N SER A 138 -7.97 9.80 -15.76
CA SER A 138 -8.16 9.73 -14.31
C SER A 138 -9.56 9.24 -13.93
N SER A 139 -10.60 9.69 -14.66
CA SER A 139 -11.97 9.26 -14.43
C SER A 139 -12.20 7.78 -14.68
N GLU A 140 -11.65 7.22 -15.77
CA GLU A 140 -11.74 5.78 -16.07
C GLU A 140 -11.03 4.94 -15.01
N ILE A 141 -9.87 5.40 -14.54
CA ILE A 141 -9.07 4.72 -13.50
C ILE A 141 -9.82 4.76 -12.16
N GLU A 142 -10.39 5.91 -11.78
CA GLU A 142 -11.16 6.06 -10.54
C GLU A 142 -12.41 5.17 -10.53
N GLU A 143 -13.16 5.12 -11.63
CA GLU A 143 -14.35 4.27 -11.78
C GLU A 143 -13.96 2.79 -11.63
N TRP A 144 -12.90 2.38 -12.32
CA TRP A 144 -12.43 1.01 -12.25
C TRP A 144 -11.85 0.65 -10.89
N PHE A 145 -11.12 1.56 -10.24
CA PHE A 145 -10.58 1.37 -8.88
C PHE A 145 -11.69 1.07 -7.86
N LYS A 146 -12.83 1.76 -7.96
CA LYS A 146 -14.00 1.45 -7.13
C LYS A 146 -14.49 0.02 -7.33
N THR A 147 -14.42 -0.47 -8.55
CA THR A 147 -14.89 -1.82 -8.90
C THR A 147 -13.98 -2.93 -8.36
N ILE A 148 -12.65 -2.81 -8.50
CA ILE A 148 -11.71 -3.85 -8.06
C ILE A 148 -11.57 -3.96 -6.53
N ASN A 149 -11.76 -2.88 -5.80
CA ASN A 149 -11.67 -2.88 -4.34
C ASN A 149 -12.82 -3.62 -3.64
N ILE A 150 -13.82 -4.11 -4.40
CA ILE A 150 -14.94 -4.90 -3.85
C ILE A 150 -14.47 -6.29 -3.37
N GLN A 151 -13.37 -6.84 -3.88
CA GLN A 151 -12.94 -8.22 -3.61
C GLN A 151 -11.87 -8.40 -2.51
N GLY A 152 -11.33 -7.32 -1.95
CA GLY A 152 -10.27 -7.34 -0.92
C GLY A 152 -10.73 -6.93 0.48
N VAL A 153 -9.80 -6.44 1.31
CA VAL A 153 -10.17 -5.71 2.52
C VAL A 153 -10.80 -4.40 2.08
N PRO A 154 -12.10 -4.20 2.32
CA PRO A 154 -12.81 -3.03 1.80
C PRO A 154 -12.13 -1.74 2.25
N LEU A 155 -12.05 -0.76 1.34
CA LEU A 155 -11.67 0.59 1.71
C LEU A 155 -12.74 1.20 2.62
N THR A 156 -12.32 1.94 3.63
CA THR A 156 -13.25 2.77 4.40
C THR A 156 -13.82 3.89 3.53
N LYS A 157 -14.92 4.49 3.95
CA LYS A 157 -15.50 5.65 3.26
C LYS A 157 -14.47 6.78 3.11
N GLN A 158 -13.67 7.01 4.15
CA GLN A 158 -12.64 8.06 4.11
C GLN A 158 -11.49 7.71 3.18
N GLU A 159 -11.08 6.45 3.08
CA GLU A 159 -10.07 6.01 2.11
C GLU A 159 -10.57 6.25 0.66
N LEU A 160 -11.85 5.99 0.39
CA LEU A 160 -12.47 6.30 -0.91
C LEU A 160 -12.54 7.81 -1.19
N ARG A 161 -12.90 8.63 -0.19
CA ARG A 161 -12.89 10.09 -0.31
C ARG A 161 -11.50 10.63 -0.58
N ASN A 162 -10.47 10.11 0.11
CA ASN A 162 -9.09 10.52 -0.13
C ASN A 162 -8.64 10.24 -1.57
N ALA A 163 -9.12 9.16 -2.18
CA ALA A 163 -8.87 8.87 -3.59
C ALA A 163 -9.60 9.84 -4.52
N ALA A 164 -10.89 10.10 -4.27
CA ALA A 164 -11.71 10.97 -5.10
C ALA A 164 -11.29 12.46 -5.04
N TYR A 165 -10.85 12.92 -3.87
CA TYR A 165 -10.50 14.33 -3.61
C TYR A 165 -9.01 14.52 -3.38
N HIS A 166 -8.14 13.67 -3.96
CA HIS A 166 -6.69 13.78 -3.77
C HIS A 166 -6.17 15.16 -4.16
N GLY A 167 -5.19 15.66 -3.40
CA GLY A 167 -4.60 16.99 -3.59
C GLY A 167 -3.87 17.47 -2.35
N SER A 168 -3.42 18.72 -2.35
CA SER A 168 -2.62 19.31 -1.27
C SER A 168 -3.31 19.24 0.09
N PHE A 169 -4.61 19.46 0.13
CA PHE A 169 -5.41 19.39 1.35
C PHE A 169 -5.39 17.97 1.95
N VAL A 170 -5.69 16.95 1.13
CA VAL A 170 -5.71 15.55 1.60
C VAL A 170 -4.32 15.11 2.07
N THR A 171 -3.27 15.50 1.35
CA THR A 171 -1.89 15.21 1.74
C THR A 171 -1.55 15.78 3.12
N LEU A 172 -1.89 17.05 3.38
CA LEU A 172 -1.65 17.69 4.67
C LEU A 172 -2.53 17.09 5.79
N ALA A 173 -3.80 16.85 5.50
CA ALA A 173 -4.73 16.25 6.46
C ALA A 173 -4.29 14.83 6.86
N ARG A 174 -3.85 14.00 5.92
CA ARG A 174 -3.29 12.67 6.21
C ARG A 174 -2.02 12.74 7.04
N LYS A 175 -1.12 13.69 6.74
CA LYS A 175 0.09 13.90 7.54
C LYS A 175 -0.23 14.22 8.99
N GLU A 176 -1.30 14.96 9.27
CA GLU A 176 -1.72 15.32 10.62
C GLU A 176 -2.48 14.17 11.32
N PHE A 177 -3.44 13.54 10.63
CA PHE A 177 -4.43 12.65 11.26
C PHE A 177 -4.24 11.15 10.95
N SER A 178 -3.30 10.78 10.08
CA SER A 178 -3.11 9.38 9.67
C SER A 178 -1.73 8.81 9.98
N ASN A 179 -0.80 9.62 10.47
CA ASN A 179 0.54 9.16 10.84
C ASN A 179 0.53 8.61 12.27
N SER A 180 0.47 7.28 12.39
CA SER A 180 0.40 6.59 13.69
C SER A 180 1.65 6.73 14.56
N GLN A 181 2.78 7.13 13.98
CA GLN A 181 4.08 7.29 14.64
C GLN A 181 4.38 8.76 15.02
N ASP A 182 3.60 9.71 14.53
CA ASP A 182 3.79 11.12 14.86
C ASP A 182 3.34 11.40 16.30
N THR A 183 4.16 12.15 17.04
CA THR A 183 3.84 12.53 18.43
C THR A 183 2.55 13.36 18.54
N ARG A 184 2.20 14.12 17.50
CA ARG A 184 0.93 14.86 17.41
C ARG A 184 -0.29 13.93 17.45
N MET A 185 -0.15 12.69 17.00
CA MET A 185 -1.20 11.68 17.05
C MET A 185 -1.64 11.39 18.49
N ASN A 186 -0.76 11.49 19.49
CA ASN A 186 -1.12 11.30 20.90
C ASN A 186 -2.14 12.34 21.36
N LYS A 187 -2.03 13.58 20.86
CA LYS A 187 -3.01 14.64 21.10
C LYS A 187 -4.38 14.26 20.55
N TRP A 188 -4.42 13.84 19.29
CA TRP A 188 -5.68 13.50 18.63
C TRP A 188 -6.34 12.26 19.22
N LYS A 189 -5.58 11.21 19.54
CA LYS A 189 -6.09 10.00 20.21
C LYS A 189 -6.74 10.23 21.56
N THR A 190 -6.47 11.36 22.20
CA THR A 190 -7.14 11.77 23.44
C THR A 190 -8.60 12.14 23.20
N TYR A 191 -8.91 12.71 22.05
CA TYR A 191 -10.24 13.25 21.71
C TYR A 191 -10.99 12.35 20.71
N ILE A 192 -10.27 11.66 19.83
CA ILE A 192 -10.85 10.85 18.76
C ILE A 192 -10.38 9.40 18.92
N LYS A 193 -11.33 8.48 18.99
CA LYS A 193 -11.06 7.03 18.92
C LYS A 193 -11.07 6.59 17.46
N GLY A 194 -10.16 5.68 17.09
CA GLY A 194 -10.10 5.13 15.73
C GLY A 194 -8.69 4.70 15.34
N ASP A 195 -8.60 3.98 14.23
CA ASP A 195 -7.33 3.57 13.63
C ASP A 195 -6.85 4.64 12.62
N PRO A 196 -5.73 5.35 12.91
CA PRO A 196 -5.20 6.34 11.98
C PRO A 196 -4.78 5.73 10.64
N LYS A 197 -4.30 4.47 10.65
CA LYS A 197 -3.92 3.77 9.40
C LYS A 197 -5.13 3.48 8.49
N ARG A 198 -6.32 3.37 9.09
CA ARG A 198 -7.61 3.20 8.38
C ARG A 198 -8.32 4.53 8.12
N GLN A 199 -7.66 5.64 8.37
CA GLN A 199 -8.18 7.00 8.17
C GLN A 199 -9.37 7.39 9.07
N GLU A 200 -9.67 6.58 10.11
CA GLU A 200 -10.83 6.81 10.97
C GLU A 200 -10.72 8.11 11.78
N ILE A 201 -9.50 8.46 12.26
CA ILE A 201 -9.28 9.73 12.96
C ILE A 201 -9.47 10.91 12.01
N LEU A 202 -9.02 10.80 10.75
CA LEU A 202 -9.23 11.82 9.74
C LEU A 202 -10.72 11.99 9.41
N GLU A 203 -11.48 10.90 9.31
CA GLU A 203 -12.91 10.95 9.03
C GLU A 203 -13.65 11.78 10.10
N VAL A 204 -13.41 11.48 11.39
CA VAL A 204 -14.03 12.22 12.49
C VAL A 204 -13.59 13.69 12.51
N ALA A 205 -12.31 13.98 12.24
CA ALA A 205 -11.84 15.35 12.18
C ALA A 205 -12.54 16.15 11.05
N LEU A 206 -12.79 15.50 9.91
CA LEU A 206 -13.53 16.09 8.80
C LEU A 206 -15.01 16.27 9.13
N GLU A 207 -15.63 15.35 9.84
CA GLU A 207 -17.01 15.51 10.32
C GLU A 207 -17.19 16.79 11.16
N TRP A 208 -16.22 17.10 12.02
CA TRP A 208 -16.27 18.31 12.87
C TRP A 208 -16.22 19.63 12.11
N VAL A 209 -15.55 19.68 10.95
CA VAL A 209 -15.34 20.92 10.18
C VAL A 209 -16.26 21.05 8.97
N SER A 210 -16.96 19.97 8.62
CA SER A 210 -17.81 19.90 7.40
C SER A 210 -19.31 20.04 7.67
N ASP A 211 -19.72 20.22 8.93
CA ASP A 211 -21.13 20.18 9.35
C ASP A 211 -21.88 18.93 8.84
N GLY A 212 -21.15 17.79 8.73
CA GLY A 212 -21.67 16.51 8.28
C GLY A 212 -21.62 16.26 6.76
N ASP A 213 -21.26 17.26 5.95
CA ASP A 213 -21.06 17.09 4.50
C ASP A 213 -19.57 17.10 4.13
N ILE A 214 -18.89 15.99 4.46
CA ILE A 214 -17.46 15.81 4.20
C ILE A 214 -17.13 15.92 2.71
N GLU A 215 -17.98 15.40 1.83
CA GLU A 215 -17.71 15.36 0.40
C GLU A 215 -17.69 16.74 -0.22
N SER A 216 -18.70 17.56 0.11
CA SER A 216 -18.73 18.95 -0.31
C SER A 216 -17.54 19.75 0.24
N TYR A 217 -17.18 19.51 1.52
CA TYR A 217 -16.05 20.17 2.15
C TYR A 217 -14.73 19.81 1.44
N MET A 218 -14.46 18.52 1.22
CA MET A 218 -13.25 18.06 0.52
C MET A 218 -13.20 18.54 -0.93
N GLY A 219 -14.34 18.56 -1.62
CA GLY A 219 -14.44 19.08 -2.98
C GLY A 219 -14.06 20.56 -3.13
N LYS A 220 -14.38 21.39 -2.13
CA LYS A 220 -14.02 22.82 -2.10
C LYS A 220 -12.52 23.07 -1.80
N HIS A 221 -11.84 22.11 -1.15
CA HIS A 221 -10.47 22.25 -0.69
C HIS A 221 -9.47 21.38 -1.47
N ARG A 222 -9.90 20.82 -2.58
CA ARG A 222 -9.10 19.95 -3.47
C ARG A 222 -7.88 20.66 -4.04
#